data_4a78b125279b73cd451a98d95e5c6d0e
#
_entry.id   4a78b125279b73cd451a98d95e5c6d0e
#
_cell.length_a   1.000
_cell.length_b   1.000
_cell.length_c   1.000
_cell.angle_alpha   90.00
_cell.angle_beta   90.00
_cell.angle_gamma   90.00
#
_symmetry.space_group_name_H-M   'P 1'
#
loop_
_entity.id
_entity.type
_entity.pdbx_description
1 polymer ?
#
loop_
_entity_poly.entity_id
_entity_poly.type
_entity_poly.pdbx_seq_one_letter_code
_entity_poly.pdbx_strand_id
1 'polypeptide(L)'
;LHSTSRRQRQMCIRDRVNIEEFDDSVRVWVDGPLVKTSIQTMPHPGFPTDMQPQITTLLCLAEGTSIVKEGVWEQRFRYVDELRRMGADISVDGKVAVIEGTGKLMGAPVKACDLRAGAALIIAGLAATGVTEIEDIYHIERGYACMEQKLQKLGADIVKKSFPGVSVKKAM
;
A
#
# COMPACT_ATOMS: atom_id res chain seq x y z
N LEU A 1 -4.78 -12.56 20.10
CA LEU A 1 -3.67 -12.28 19.18
C LEU A 1 -3.42 -13.39 18.14
N HIS A 2 -3.70 -14.66 18.42
CA HIS A 2 -3.42 -15.79 17.52
C HIS A 2 -4.39 -15.99 16.34
N SER A 3 -5.57 -15.39 16.34
CA SER A 3 -6.59 -15.66 15.30
C SER A 3 -6.37 -14.83 14.03
N THR A 4 -5.83 -13.61 14.13
CA THR A 4 -5.55 -12.73 13.01
C THR A 4 -4.39 -13.24 12.14
N SER A 5 -3.37 -13.80 12.78
CA SER A 5 -2.18 -14.40 12.17
C SER A 5 -2.54 -15.57 11.24
N ARG A 6 -3.45 -16.47 11.63
CA ARG A 6 -3.84 -17.63 10.80
C ARG A 6 -4.56 -17.23 9.51
N ARG A 7 -5.40 -16.19 9.53
CA ARG A 7 -6.12 -15.73 8.33
C ARG A 7 -5.21 -14.92 7.39
N GLN A 8 -4.29 -14.14 7.94
CA GLN A 8 -3.22 -13.52 7.16
C GLN A 8 -2.32 -14.56 6.49
N ARG A 9 -1.95 -15.64 7.20
CA ARG A 9 -1.23 -16.77 6.59
C ARG A 9 -1.97 -17.41 5.43
N GLN A 10 -3.28 -17.64 5.55
CA GLN A 10 -4.07 -18.23 4.46
C GLN A 10 -4.14 -17.32 3.23
N MET A 11 -4.14 -16.01 3.41
CA MET A 11 -4.03 -15.05 2.29
C MET A 11 -2.65 -15.09 1.65
N CYS A 12 -1.58 -15.03 2.45
CA CYS A 12 -0.20 -15.06 1.94
C CYS A 12 0.13 -16.35 1.20
N ILE A 13 -0.37 -17.50 1.63
CA ILE A 13 -0.21 -18.78 0.92
C ILE A 13 -0.89 -18.74 -0.45
N ARG A 14 -2.02 -18.04 -0.59
CA ARG A 14 -2.69 -17.84 -1.88
C ARG A 14 -1.88 -16.99 -2.84
N ASP A 15 -1.09 -16.06 -2.31
CA ASP A 15 -0.33 -15.05 -3.06
C ASP A 15 1.13 -15.44 -3.30
N ARG A 16 1.52 -16.70 -3.02
CA ARG A 16 2.90 -17.22 -3.07
C ARG A 16 3.87 -16.48 -2.14
N VAL A 17 3.39 -15.80 -1.13
CA VAL A 17 4.21 -15.18 -0.10
C VAL A 17 4.41 -16.17 1.04
N ASN A 18 5.65 -16.51 1.31
CA ASN A 18 6.03 -17.38 2.42
C ASN A 18 6.22 -16.54 3.69
N ILE A 19 5.74 -17.05 4.82
CA ILE A 19 5.87 -16.40 6.13
C ILE A 19 6.36 -17.42 7.13
N GLU A 20 7.44 -17.11 7.82
CA GLU A 20 8.00 -17.86 8.94
C GLU A 20 7.98 -16.94 10.17
N GLU A 21 7.34 -17.40 11.22
CA GLU A 21 7.23 -16.67 12.48
C GLU A 21 8.19 -17.24 13.52
N PHE A 22 8.95 -16.37 14.17
CA PHE A 22 9.80 -16.63 15.32
C PHE A 22 9.24 -15.91 16.55
N ASP A 23 9.83 -16.08 17.70
CA ASP A 23 9.33 -15.50 18.96
C ASP A 23 9.28 -13.97 18.93
N ASP A 24 10.25 -13.32 18.29
CA ASP A 24 10.44 -11.86 18.24
C ASP A 24 10.49 -11.28 16.83
N SER A 25 10.40 -12.13 15.79
CA SER A 25 10.61 -11.72 14.40
C SER A 25 9.73 -12.51 13.43
N VAL A 26 9.58 -11.96 12.22
CA VAL A 26 8.86 -12.61 11.12
C VAL A 26 9.71 -12.51 9.87
N ARG A 27 9.97 -13.66 9.23
CA ARG A 27 10.59 -13.72 7.92
C ARG A 27 9.54 -13.82 6.84
N VAL A 28 9.65 -12.97 5.81
CA VAL A 28 8.75 -12.96 4.66
C VAL A 28 9.56 -13.04 3.39
N TRP A 29 9.20 -13.95 2.47
CA TRP A 29 9.86 -14.06 1.15
C TRP A 29 8.89 -14.57 0.09
N VAL A 30 9.27 -14.41 -1.16
CA VAL A 30 8.49 -14.83 -2.33
C VAL A 30 9.39 -15.69 -3.24
N ASP A 31 8.91 -16.86 -3.66
CA ASP A 31 9.66 -17.80 -4.51
C ASP A 31 9.32 -17.65 -6.01
N GLY A 32 8.71 -16.57 -6.41
CA GLY A 32 8.32 -16.31 -7.80
C GLY A 32 7.45 -15.07 -7.92
N PRO A 33 6.84 -14.81 -9.08
CA PRO A 33 5.97 -13.67 -9.25
C PRO A 33 4.75 -13.77 -8.34
N LEU A 34 4.32 -12.63 -7.83
CA LEU A 34 3.04 -12.51 -7.11
C LEU A 34 1.90 -12.86 -8.05
N VAL A 35 0.88 -13.52 -7.54
CA VAL A 35 -0.29 -13.90 -8.31
C VAL A 35 -1.55 -13.18 -7.82
N LYS A 36 -2.51 -13.06 -8.74
CA LYS A 36 -3.81 -12.46 -8.48
C LYS A 36 -4.52 -13.07 -7.28
N THR A 37 -5.26 -12.23 -6.56
CA THR A 37 -6.13 -12.68 -5.48
C THR A 37 -7.38 -11.80 -5.37
N SER A 38 -8.41 -12.29 -4.66
CA SER A 38 -9.62 -11.54 -4.37
C SER A 38 -9.73 -11.30 -2.88
N ILE A 39 -9.93 -10.04 -2.51
CA ILE A 39 -9.97 -9.59 -1.12
C ILE A 39 -11.24 -8.83 -0.86
N GLN A 40 -11.84 -9.07 0.31
CA GLN A 40 -12.94 -8.26 0.83
C GLN A 40 -12.57 -7.73 2.21
N THR A 41 -12.64 -6.41 2.38
CA THR A 41 -12.49 -5.81 3.71
C THR A 41 -13.77 -6.06 4.52
N MET A 42 -13.59 -6.35 5.79
CA MET A 42 -14.68 -6.61 6.73
C MET A 42 -14.27 -6.15 8.13
N PRO A 43 -15.23 -5.84 9.01
CA PRO A 43 -14.94 -5.66 10.44
C PRO A 43 -14.21 -6.87 11.03
N HIS A 44 -13.44 -6.62 12.09
CA HIS A 44 -12.75 -7.71 12.81
C HIS A 44 -13.71 -8.89 13.13
N PRO A 45 -13.28 -10.14 12.85
CA PRO A 45 -11.96 -10.63 12.51
C PRO A 45 -11.67 -10.75 10.98
N GLY A 46 -12.33 -9.95 10.15
CA GLY A 46 -12.07 -9.93 8.70
C GLY A 46 -10.79 -9.19 8.30
N PHE A 47 -10.58 -9.00 6.98
CA PHE A 47 -9.46 -8.23 6.47
C PHE A 47 -9.67 -6.74 6.76
N PRO A 48 -8.73 -6.06 7.45
CA PRO A 48 -8.95 -4.69 7.89
C PRO A 48 -8.91 -3.70 6.72
N THR A 49 -9.85 -2.75 6.70
CA THR A 49 -9.91 -1.67 5.71
C THR A 49 -8.64 -0.80 5.72
N ASP A 50 -7.93 -0.70 6.84
CA ASP A 50 -6.69 0.05 6.96
C ASP A 50 -5.52 -0.56 6.17
N MET A 51 -5.59 -1.82 5.82
CA MET A 51 -4.60 -2.52 4.98
C MET A 51 -5.00 -2.55 3.50
N GLN A 52 -6.20 -2.08 3.17
CA GLN A 52 -6.74 -2.14 1.82
C GLN A 52 -5.90 -1.36 0.80
N PRO A 53 -5.41 -0.11 1.05
CA PRO A 53 -4.57 0.60 0.08
C PRO A 53 -3.23 -0.10 -0.17
N GLN A 54 -2.59 -0.63 0.87
CA GLN A 54 -1.29 -1.30 0.76
C GLN A 54 -1.40 -2.60 -0.04
N ILE A 55 -2.43 -3.41 0.21
CA ILE A 55 -2.63 -4.64 -0.55
C ILE A 55 -3.02 -4.35 -2.01
N THR A 56 -3.82 -3.31 -2.27
CA THR A 56 -4.12 -2.88 -3.64
C THR A 56 -2.83 -2.52 -4.40
N THR A 57 -1.91 -1.79 -3.77
CA THR A 57 -0.61 -1.48 -4.35
C THR A 57 0.19 -2.75 -4.68
N LEU A 58 0.21 -3.73 -3.78
CA LEU A 58 0.88 -5.00 -4.02
C LEU A 58 0.26 -5.76 -5.21
N LEU A 59 -1.07 -5.74 -5.34
CA LEU A 59 -1.79 -6.39 -6.42
C LEU A 59 -1.57 -5.75 -7.78
N CYS A 60 -1.18 -4.47 -7.85
CA CYS A 60 -0.73 -3.85 -9.10
C CYS A 60 0.53 -4.50 -9.68
N LEU A 61 1.34 -5.14 -8.82
CA LEU A 61 2.57 -5.84 -9.19
C LEU A 61 2.36 -7.35 -9.40
N ALA A 62 1.17 -7.87 -9.07
CA ALA A 62 0.85 -9.29 -9.22
C ALA A 62 0.47 -9.64 -10.66
N GLU A 63 0.66 -10.89 -11.05
CA GLU A 63 0.22 -11.38 -12.37
C GLU A 63 -1.28 -11.69 -12.37
N GLY A 64 -1.99 -11.15 -13.36
CA GLY A 64 -3.42 -11.38 -13.63
C GLY A 64 -4.36 -10.42 -12.89
N THR A 65 -5.66 -10.67 -13.04
CA THR A 65 -6.75 -9.79 -12.56
C THR A 65 -7.08 -10.07 -11.10
N SER A 66 -6.95 -9.07 -10.25
CA SER A 66 -7.31 -9.12 -8.83
C SER A 66 -8.56 -8.29 -8.55
N ILE A 67 -9.33 -8.67 -7.52
CA ILE A 67 -10.53 -7.95 -7.11
C ILE A 67 -10.42 -7.57 -5.64
N VAL A 68 -10.59 -6.28 -5.35
CA VAL A 68 -10.65 -5.74 -3.98
C VAL A 68 -12.03 -5.16 -3.74
N LYS A 69 -12.78 -5.75 -2.80
CA LYS A 69 -14.09 -5.26 -2.38
C LYS A 69 -13.98 -4.56 -1.03
N GLU A 70 -14.36 -3.29 -0.98
CA GLU A 70 -14.42 -2.52 0.27
C GLU A 70 -15.79 -2.72 0.94
N GLY A 71 -15.78 -3.29 2.14
CA GLY A 71 -16.99 -3.61 2.91
C GLY A 71 -17.30 -2.64 4.04
N VAL A 72 -16.37 -1.73 4.37
CA VAL A 72 -16.44 -0.87 5.56
C VAL A 72 -16.67 0.60 5.19
N TRP A 73 -15.86 1.15 4.30
CA TRP A 73 -15.87 2.57 3.92
C TRP A 73 -16.41 2.82 2.52
N GLU A 74 -17.11 3.92 2.32
CA GLU A 74 -17.72 4.23 1.01
C GLU A 74 -16.75 4.84 0.00
N GLN A 75 -15.78 5.64 0.46
CA GLN A 75 -14.86 6.38 -0.41
C GLN A 75 -13.39 5.99 -0.16
N ARG A 76 -13.10 4.69 -0.02
CA ARG A 76 -11.77 4.22 0.31
C ARG A 76 -10.79 4.27 -0.87
N PHE A 77 -11.27 4.26 -2.11
CA PHE A 77 -10.47 4.18 -3.33
C PHE A 77 -9.93 5.52 -3.86
N ARG A 78 -9.97 6.60 -3.08
CA ARG A 78 -9.49 7.93 -3.52
C ARG A 78 -8.04 7.97 -3.96
N TYR A 79 -7.19 7.08 -3.44
CA TYR A 79 -5.78 6.96 -3.78
C TYR A 79 -5.53 6.27 -5.13
N VAL A 80 -6.54 5.62 -5.71
CA VAL A 80 -6.41 4.87 -6.97
C VAL A 80 -5.97 5.76 -8.12
N ASP A 81 -6.44 7.00 -8.17
CA ASP A 81 -6.04 7.93 -9.22
C ASP A 81 -4.53 8.26 -9.16
N GLU A 82 -3.95 8.26 -7.95
CA GLU A 82 -2.51 8.43 -7.78
C GLU A 82 -1.73 7.19 -8.22
N LEU A 83 -2.24 5.98 -7.96
CA LEU A 83 -1.64 4.75 -8.48
C LEU A 83 -1.74 4.65 -10.01
N ARG A 84 -2.84 5.13 -10.61
CA ARG A 84 -2.98 5.22 -12.06
C ARG A 84 -1.93 6.14 -12.69
N ARG A 85 -1.57 7.24 -12.02
CA ARG A 85 -0.45 8.12 -12.46
C ARG A 85 0.88 7.38 -12.47
N MET A 86 1.04 6.39 -11.61
CA MET A 86 2.20 5.50 -11.57
C MET A 86 2.10 4.32 -12.55
N GLY A 87 1.09 4.31 -13.42
CA GLY A 87 0.90 3.27 -14.45
C GLY A 87 0.12 2.04 -13.98
N ALA A 88 -0.53 2.09 -12.82
CA ALA A 88 -1.42 1.00 -12.39
C ALA A 88 -2.69 0.96 -13.24
N ASP A 89 -3.09 -0.24 -13.67
CA ASP A 89 -4.36 -0.48 -14.35
C ASP A 89 -5.40 -0.95 -13.33
N ILE A 90 -6.23 0.00 -12.89
CA ILE A 90 -7.25 -0.22 -11.87
C ILE A 90 -8.55 0.40 -12.33
N SER A 91 -9.63 -0.35 -12.35
CA SER A 91 -10.99 0.13 -12.54
C SER A 91 -11.75 0.07 -11.23
N VAL A 92 -12.47 1.15 -10.89
CA VAL A 92 -13.28 1.23 -9.65
C VAL A 92 -14.73 1.45 -10.00
N ASP A 93 -15.59 0.59 -9.47
CA ASP A 93 -17.05 0.74 -9.53
C ASP A 93 -17.60 0.63 -8.10
N GLY A 94 -18.07 1.74 -7.57
CA GLY A 94 -18.58 1.85 -6.20
C GLY A 94 -17.57 1.36 -5.15
N LYS A 95 -17.87 0.20 -4.57
CA LYS A 95 -17.04 -0.42 -3.52
C LYS A 95 -16.14 -1.55 -4.05
N VAL A 96 -15.98 -1.69 -5.36
CA VAL A 96 -15.18 -2.75 -5.97
C VAL A 96 -14.09 -2.13 -6.84
N ALA A 97 -12.86 -2.55 -6.64
CA ALA A 97 -11.75 -2.28 -7.54
C ALA A 97 -11.34 -3.57 -8.25
N VAL A 98 -11.21 -3.50 -9.56
CA VAL A 98 -10.61 -4.52 -10.41
C VAL A 98 -9.23 -4.03 -10.80
N ILE A 99 -8.22 -4.84 -10.54
CA ILE A 99 -6.81 -4.50 -10.71
C ILE A 99 -6.22 -5.48 -11.71
N GLU A 100 -5.77 -4.97 -12.85
CA GLU A 100 -4.97 -5.73 -13.79
C GLU A 100 -3.49 -5.55 -13.42
N GLY A 101 -2.88 -6.62 -12.94
CA GLY A 101 -1.50 -6.56 -12.50
C GLY A 101 -0.55 -6.40 -13.67
N THR A 102 0.16 -5.29 -13.70
CA THR A 102 1.11 -4.95 -14.78
C THR A 102 2.54 -5.44 -14.50
N GLY A 103 2.77 -5.96 -13.28
CA GLY A 103 4.09 -6.40 -12.80
C GLY A 103 5.08 -5.25 -12.56
N LYS A 104 4.71 -4.01 -12.83
CA LYS A 104 5.58 -2.83 -12.69
C LYS A 104 4.80 -1.57 -12.41
N LEU A 105 5.42 -0.64 -11.70
CA LEU A 105 4.97 0.73 -11.54
C LEU A 105 6.07 1.68 -11.99
N MET A 106 5.70 2.88 -12.38
CA MET A 106 6.62 3.94 -12.80
C MET A 106 6.60 5.09 -11.80
N GLY A 107 7.76 5.68 -11.57
CA GLY A 107 7.87 6.86 -10.74
C GLY A 107 7.07 8.04 -11.32
N ALA A 108 6.32 8.71 -10.46
CA ALA A 108 5.49 9.86 -10.83
C ALA A 108 5.30 10.82 -9.64
N PRO A 109 4.97 12.09 -9.90
CA PRO A 109 4.49 12.98 -8.84
C PRO A 109 3.07 12.59 -8.43
N VAL A 110 2.88 12.31 -7.13
CA VAL A 110 1.61 11.85 -6.52
C VAL A 110 1.34 12.58 -5.21
N LYS A 111 0.09 12.57 -4.75
CA LYS A 111 -0.34 13.25 -3.53
C LYS A 111 -0.93 12.28 -2.50
N ALA A 112 -0.48 12.40 -1.26
CA ALA A 112 -1.08 11.65 -0.16
C ALA A 112 -2.45 12.26 0.19
N CYS A 113 -3.54 11.52 0.00
CA CYS A 113 -4.89 11.99 0.32
C CYS A 113 -5.35 11.64 1.75
N ASP A 114 -4.71 10.67 2.37
CA ASP A 114 -4.89 10.28 3.78
C ASP A 114 -3.68 9.50 4.30
N LEU A 115 -3.72 9.12 5.58
CA LEU A 115 -2.65 8.40 6.28
C LEU A 115 -2.31 7.04 5.60
N ARG A 116 -3.33 6.24 5.29
CA ARG A 116 -3.15 4.88 4.77
C ARG A 116 -2.81 4.89 3.28
N ALA A 117 -3.46 5.79 2.55
CA ALA A 117 -3.13 6.06 1.16
C ALA A 117 -1.68 6.54 1.00
N GLY A 118 -1.24 7.48 1.83
CA GLY A 118 0.13 7.96 1.82
C GLY A 118 1.16 6.85 2.07
N ALA A 119 0.90 5.96 3.05
CA ALA A 119 1.75 4.80 3.28
C ALA A 119 1.78 3.85 2.06
N ALA A 120 0.64 3.62 1.42
CA ALA A 120 0.56 2.80 0.20
C ALA A 120 1.35 3.41 -0.97
N LEU A 121 1.30 4.74 -1.14
CA LEU A 121 2.08 5.45 -2.17
C LEU A 121 3.59 5.40 -1.90
N ILE A 122 4.04 5.39 -0.63
CA ILE A 122 5.45 5.14 -0.32
C ILE A 122 5.85 3.74 -0.75
N ILE A 123 5.05 2.71 -0.44
CA ILE A 123 5.30 1.33 -0.86
C ILE A 123 5.33 1.24 -2.39
N ALA A 124 4.39 1.90 -3.08
CA ALA A 124 4.37 1.97 -4.54
C ALA A 124 5.65 2.62 -5.09
N GLY A 125 6.09 3.74 -4.50
CA GLY A 125 7.31 4.44 -4.91
C GLY A 125 8.58 3.61 -4.72
N LEU A 126 8.66 2.82 -3.65
CA LEU A 126 9.79 1.91 -3.41
C LEU A 126 9.84 0.75 -4.42
N ALA A 127 8.70 0.35 -4.97
CA ALA A 127 8.62 -0.70 -5.98
C ALA A 127 8.66 -0.18 -7.43
N ALA A 128 8.51 1.13 -7.63
CA ALA A 128 8.45 1.75 -8.95
C ALA A 128 9.83 1.90 -9.59
N THR A 129 9.86 1.91 -10.91
CA THR A 129 11.05 2.28 -11.68
C THR A 129 11.10 3.80 -11.88
N GLY A 130 12.19 4.42 -11.51
CA GLY A 130 12.37 5.88 -11.57
C GLY A 130 12.08 6.57 -10.23
N VAL A 131 11.87 7.87 -10.25
CA VAL A 131 11.68 8.70 -9.06
C VAL A 131 10.20 8.96 -8.82
N THR A 132 9.73 8.69 -7.60
CA THR A 132 8.39 9.06 -7.15
C THR A 132 8.49 10.23 -6.18
N GLU A 133 7.77 11.31 -6.47
CA GLU A 133 7.63 12.45 -5.57
C GLU A 133 6.28 12.42 -4.89
N ILE A 134 6.27 12.40 -3.55
CA ILE A 134 5.03 12.33 -2.77
C ILE A 134 4.80 13.66 -2.06
N GLU A 135 3.74 14.35 -2.43
CA GLU A 135 3.30 15.59 -1.80
C GLU A 135 2.30 15.32 -0.66
N ASP A 136 2.00 16.36 0.11
CA ASP A 136 1.04 16.33 1.24
C ASP A 136 1.39 15.31 2.33
N ILE A 137 2.69 15.12 2.58
CA ILE A 137 3.24 14.12 3.52
C ILE A 137 2.80 14.33 4.97
N TYR A 138 2.22 15.47 5.33
CA TYR A 138 1.67 15.72 6.67
C TYR A 138 0.59 14.68 7.05
N HIS A 139 -0.12 14.13 6.08
CA HIS A 139 -1.04 13.01 6.30
C HIS A 139 -0.34 11.77 6.84
N ILE A 140 0.89 11.51 6.36
CA ILE A 140 1.71 10.35 6.73
C ILE A 140 2.33 10.60 8.11
N GLU A 141 2.88 11.78 8.34
CA GLU A 141 3.59 12.15 9.56
C GLU A 141 2.71 12.12 10.81
N ARG A 142 1.40 12.32 10.66
CA ARG A 142 0.42 12.22 11.75
C ARG A 142 0.39 10.86 12.43
N GLY A 143 0.72 9.78 11.74
CA GLY A 143 0.60 8.42 12.26
C GLY A 143 1.83 7.54 12.09
N TYR A 144 2.80 7.96 11.26
CA TYR A 144 4.05 7.23 11.04
C TYR A 144 5.24 8.11 11.39
N ALA A 145 5.72 8.00 12.62
CA ALA A 145 6.87 8.77 13.08
C ALA A 145 8.16 8.36 12.35
N CYS A 146 8.83 9.34 11.72
CA CYS A 146 10.13 9.19 11.06
C CYS A 146 10.18 8.00 10.09
N MET A 147 9.16 7.86 9.24
CA MET A 147 9.00 6.72 8.33
C MET A 147 10.18 6.65 7.36
N GLU A 148 10.62 7.79 6.83
CA GLU A 148 11.78 7.89 5.92
C GLU A 148 13.05 7.34 6.55
N GLN A 149 13.34 7.68 7.81
CA GLN A 149 14.55 7.21 8.51
C GLN A 149 14.50 5.70 8.77
N LYS A 150 13.32 5.18 9.07
CA LYS A 150 13.14 3.74 9.30
C LYS A 150 13.34 2.96 8.02
N LEU A 151 12.80 3.45 6.90
CA LEU A 151 12.95 2.82 5.59
C LEU A 151 14.40 2.91 5.09
N GLN A 152 15.09 4.05 5.30
CA GLN A 152 16.53 4.18 4.99
C GLN A 152 17.38 3.14 5.74
N LYS A 153 17.07 2.86 7.01
CA LYS A 153 17.78 1.81 7.79
C LYS A 153 17.56 0.41 7.22
N LEU A 154 16.48 0.22 6.45
CA LEU A 154 16.19 -1.03 5.73
C LEU A 154 16.76 -1.03 4.31
N GLY A 155 17.52 0.01 3.91
CA GLY A 155 18.17 0.11 2.61
C GLY A 155 17.35 0.83 1.54
N ALA A 156 16.24 1.46 1.89
CA ALA A 156 15.45 2.22 0.93
C ALA A 156 16.13 3.55 0.54
N ASP A 157 16.15 3.86 -0.75
CA ASP A 157 16.55 5.17 -1.27
C ASP A 157 15.34 6.13 -1.21
N ILE A 158 15.21 6.81 -0.09
CA ILE A 158 14.11 7.75 0.19
C ILE A 158 14.65 8.96 0.94
N VAL A 159 14.22 10.16 0.55
CA VAL A 159 14.61 11.40 1.21
C VAL A 159 13.39 12.29 1.45
N LYS A 160 13.37 12.96 2.59
CA LYS A 160 12.41 14.02 2.87
C LYS A 160 12.99 15.35 2.44
N LYS A 161 12.30 16.07 1.54
CA LYS A 161 12.67 17.42 1.11
C LYS A 161 11.77 18.44 1.81
N SER A 162 12.35 19.51 2.33
CA SER A 162 11.62 20.68 2.81
C SER A 162 11.74 21.77 1.74
N PHE A 163 10.61 22.25 1.24
CA PHE A 163 10.59 23.40 0.36
C PHE A 163 10.48 24.69 1.19
N PRO A 164 11.45 25.61 1.13
CA PRO A 164 11.32 26.89 1.79
C PRO A 164 10.17 27.67 1.12
N GLY A 165 9.11 27.97 1.85
CA GLY A 165 7.97 28.78 1.40
C GLY A 165 6.58 28.18 1.62
N VAL A 166 6.43 26.92 1.99
CA VAL A 166 5.14 26.34 2.35
C VAL A 166 5.02 26.34 3.87
N SER A 167 4.45 27.42 4.43
CA SER A 167 4.00 27.47 5.82
C SER A 167 2.92 26.40 6.01
N VAL A 168 3.20 25.37 6.77
CA VAL A 168 2.17 24.48 7.31
C VAL A 168 1.33 25.32 8.26
N LYS A 169 0.16 25.79 7.83
CA LYS A 169 -0.82 26.38 8.75
C LYS A 169 -1.21 25.28 9.74
N LYS A 170 -0.73 25.40 10.99
CA LYS A 170 -1.28 24.65 12.11
C LYS A 170 -2.76 25.01 12.18
N ALA A 171 -3.65 24.07 11.86
CA ALA A 171 -5.04 24.18 12.27
C ALA A 171 -5.07 24.06 13.80
N MET A 172 -5.57 25.09 14.46
CA MET A 172 -5.94 25.05 15.87
C MET A 172 -7.16 24.16 16.06
#